data_88153a1633de3433a2bb85d5776f6e6b
#
_entry.id   88153a1633de3433a2bb85d5776f6e6b
#
_cell.length_a   1.000
_cell.length_b   1.000
_cell.length_c   1.000
_cell.angle_alpha   90.00
_cell.angle_beta   90.00
_cell.angle_gamma   90.00
#
_symmetry.space_group_name_H-M   'P 1'
#
loop_
_entity.id
_entity.type
_entity.pdbx_description
1 polymer ?
#
loop_
_entity_poly.entity_id
_entity_poly.type
_entity_poly.pdbx_seq_one_letter_code
_entity_poly.pdbx_strand_id
1 'polypeptide(L)'
;MKIFSYLPNPRVWKALIAAEFSGAEIEVVGDKPKNLGKWLWDFNAEELPEDARNDESPHARKGRRGFSGTLFKTDGFLKAHPFGTVPAAFSPDGAVGVFESNSILRAAARAGRNKTNLYGENGFQASRIDSFLDASLVFAREAQVYLLSVESLSQENYDRMQAAYEFYLSGIESALEVSKYLAGDELTIADISFVCDVGQFLRERFFREALEKQEFKPIGATLNQEFPKSFHHMTELSERPEFSKHLGNYMDGLILN
;
A
#
# COMPACT_ATOMS: atom_id res chain seq x y z
N MET A 1 9.81 -13.08 7.34
CA MET A 1 8.57 -12.36 7.73
C MET A 1 7.41 -12.97 6.95
N LYS A 2 6.23 -13.12 7.58
CA LYS A 2 5.01 -13.59 6.90
C LYS A 2 4.01 -12.43 6.81
N ILE A 3 3.36 -12.27 5.66
CA ILE A 3 2.34 -11.21 5.45
C ILE A 3 1.03 -11.88 5.04
N PHE A 4 -0.07 -11.59 5.75
CA PHE A 4 -1.41 -11.94 5.37
C PHE A 4 -2.16 -10.71 4.82
N SER A 5 -2.76 -10.84 3.62
CA SER A 5 -3.46 -9.72 2.97
C SER A 5 -4.42 -10.18 1.88
N TYR A 6 -5.24 -9.26 1.37
CA TYR A 6 -5.85 -9.44 0.05
C TYR A 6 -4.80 -9.24 -1.06
N LEU A 7 -5.01 -9.90 -2.19
CA LEU A 7 -4.09 -9.89 -3.33
C LEU A 7 -4.87 -9.68 -4.65
N PRO A 8 -4.33 -8.93 -5.62
CA PRO A 8 -3.12 -8.12 -5.53
C PRO A 8 -3.29 -6.90 -4.62
N ASN A 9 -2.23 -6.45 -3.98
CA ASN A 9 -2.25 -5.30 -3.08
C ASN A 9 -0.95 -4.48 -3.18
N PRO A 10 -0.98 -3.26 -3.75
CA PRO A 10 0.19 -2.39 -3.84
C PRO A 10 0.86 -2.11 -2.48
N ARG A 11 0.10 -2.12 -1.40
CA ARG A 11 0.64 -1.95 -0.04
C ARG A 11 1.51 -3.11 0.42
N VAL A 12 1.28 -4.34 -0.11
CA VAL A 12 2.14 -5.51 0.13
C VAL A 12 3.39 -5.41 -0.74
N TRP A 13 3.25 -4.93 -1.98
CA TRP A 13 4.39 -4.79 -2.88
C TRP A 13 5.48 -3.88 -2.35
N LYS A 14 5.17 -2.86 -1.55
CA LYS A 14 6.17 -2.05 -0.85
C LYS A 14 7.22 -2.93 -0.14
N ALA A 15 6.75 -3.89 0.65
CA ALA A 15 7.63 -4.78 1.40
C ALA A 15 8.38 -5.76 0.49
N LEU A 16 7.72 -6.27 -0.56
CA LEU A 16 8.34 -7.19 -1.52
C LEU A 16 9.44 -6.49 -2.33
N ILE A 17 9.20 -5.27 -2.80
CA ILE A 17 10.22 -4.46 -3.49
C ILE A 17 11.41 -4.18 -2.57
N ALA A 18 11.16 -3.78 -1.32
CA ALA A 18 12.24 -3.57 -0.35
C ALA A 18 13.04 -4.86 -0.09
N ALA A 19 12.38 -6.03 -0.13
CA ALA A 19 13.02 -7.32 0.03
C ALA A 19 13.97 -7.68 -1.12
N GLU A 20 13.69 -7.26 -2.35
CA GLU A 20 14.60 -7.46 -3.50
C GLU A 20 15.96 -6.79 -3.24
N PHE A 21 15.96 -5.63 -2.61
CA PHE A 21 17.20 -4.91 -2.25
C PHE A 21 17.84 -5.47 -0.97
N SER A 22 17.05 -5.64 0.07
CA SER A 22 17.57 -6.00 1.40
C SER A 22 17.89 -7.49 1.55
N GLY A 23 17.34 -8.34 0.68
CA GLY A 23 17.45 -9.80 0.82
C GLY A 23 16.60 -10.35 1.98
N ALA A 24 15.53 -9.64 2.39
CA ALA A 24 14.59 -10.14 3.38
C ALA A 24 13.74 -11.27 2.81
N GLU A 25 13.59 -12.35 3.57
CA GLU A 25 12.70 -13.45 3.20
C GLU A 25 11.26 -13.11 3.62
N ILE A 26 10.35 -13.00 2.63
CA ILE A 26 8.94 -12.68 2.85
C ILE A 26 8.05 -13.75 2.22
N GLU A 27 7.22 -14.37 3.06
CA GLU A 27 6.12 -15.21 2.62
C GLU A 27 4.83 -14.39 2.61
N VAL A 28 4.08 -14.42 1.50
CA VAL A 28 2.78 -13.72 1.39
C VAL A 28 1.68 -14.75 1.24
N VAL A 29 0.67 -14.66 2.11
CA VAL A 29 -0.51 -15.52 2.14
C VAL A 29 -1.76 -14.66 2.02
N GLY A 30 -2.74 -15.13 1.26
CA GLY A 30 -4.03 -14.44 1.12
C GLY A 30 -4.73 -14.74 -0.19
N ASP A 31 -5.79 -13.99 -0.46
CA ASP A 31 -6.66 -14.19 -1.62
C ASP A 31 -7.28 -12.86 -2.08
N LYS A 32 -8.11 -12.91 -3.11
CA LYS A 32 -8.87 -11.74 -3.59
C LYS A 32 -9.69 -11.13 -2.45
N PRO A 33 -9.93 -9.80 -2.44
CA PRO A 33 -10.64 -9.12 -1.34
C PRO A 33 -11.94 -9.80 -0.95
N LYS A 34 -12.76 -10.21 -1.94
CA LYS A 34 -14.07 -10.88 -1.73
C LYS A 34 -13.97 -12.25 -1.06
N ASN A 35 -12.81 -12.88 -1.10
CA ASN A 35 -12.59 -14.22 -0.55
C ASN A 35 -12.02 -14.19 0.88
N LEU A 36 -11.54 -13.04 1.38
CA LEU A 36 -10.94 -13.00 2.72
C LEU A 36 -11.92 -13.31 3.86
N GLY A 37 -13.24 -13.20 3.63
CA GLY A 37 -14.26 -13.71 4.53
C GLY A 37 -14.32 -15.23 4.65
N LYS A 38 -13.59 -15.97 3.80
CA LYS A 38 -13.46 -17.43 3.87
C LYS A 38 -12.25 -17.90 4.67
N TRP A 39 -11.37 -16.97 5.09
CA TRP A 39 -10.10 -17.27 5.72
C TRP A 39 -10.15 -17.06 7.22
N LEU A 40 -9.47 -17.93 7.97
CA LEU A 40 -9.09 -17.67 9.35
C LEU A 40 -7.88 -16.72 9.32
N TRP A 41 -8.07 -15.51 9.88
CA TRP A 41 -6.98 -14.52 9.98
C TRP A 41 -6.14 -14.84 11.20
N ASP A 42 -4.93 -15.30 10.94
CA ASP A 42 -3.96 -15.70 11.97
C ASP A 42 -2.54 -15.64 11.41
N PHE A 43 -1.53 -15.91 12.24
CA PHE A 43 -0.15 -16.15 11.79
C PHE A 43 -0.07 -17.30 10.77
N ASN A 44 -0.80 -18.38 11.02
CA ASN A 44 -1.01 -19.50 10.11
C ASN A 44 -2.38 -19.37 9.42
N ALA A 45 -2.57 -18.25 8.70
CA ALA A 45 -3.80 -18.00 7.97
C ALA A 45 -4.11 -19.13 6.98
N GLU A 46 -5.35 -19.63 7.01
CA GLU A 46 -5.81 -20.72 6.16
C GLU A 46 -7.27 -20.52 5.73
N GLU A 47 -7.66 -21.12 4.62
CA GLU A 47 -9.05 -21.11 4.19
C GLU A 47 -9.89 -22.05 5.08
N LEU A 48 -10.92 -21.51 5.71
CA LEU A 48 -11.83 -22.28 6.54
C LEU A 48 -12.74 -23.19 5.69
N PRO A 49 -13.04 -24.42 6.15
CA PRO A 49 -14.08 -25.23 5.55
C PRO A 49 -15.44 -24.52 5.65
N GLU A 50 -16.37 -24.86 4.76
CA GLU A 50 -17.62 -24.11 4.60
C GLU A 50 -18.51 -24.17 5.86
N ASP A 51 -18.55 -25.30 6.53
CA ASP A 51 -19.29 -25.54 7.77
C ASP A 51 -18.76 -24.73 8.97
N ALA A 52 -17.47 -24.34 8.94
CA ALA A 52 -16.86 -23.50 9.97
C ALA A 52 -17.10 -21.98 9.73
N ARG A 53 -17.67 -21.59 8.59
CA ARG A 53 -17.92 -20.19 8.19
C ARG A 53 -19.31 -19.72 8.65
N ASN A 54 -19.54 -19.68 9.94
CA ASN A 54 -20.82 -19.24 10.51
C ASN A 54 -20.63 -18.20 11.61
N ASP A 55 -21.69 -17.45 11.91
CA ASP A 55 -21.65 -16.36 12.89
C ASP A 55 -21.53 -16.83 14.35
N GLU A 56 -21.72 -18.12 14.61
CA GLU A 56 -21.54 -18.76 15.94
C GLU A 56 -20.06 -19.09 16.21
N SER A 57 -19.20 -19.01 15.19
CA SER A 57 -17.77 -19.24 15.35
C SER A 57 -17.17 -18.29 16.39
N PRO A 58 -16.33 -18.78 17.33
CA PRO A 58 -15.64 -17.93 18.31
C PRO A 58 -14.73 -16.88 17.64
N HIS A 59 -14.38 -17.10 16.39
CA HIS A 59 -13.54 -16.20 15.60
C HIS A 59 -14.34 -15.19 14.75
N ALA A 60 -15.69 -15.32 14.71
CA ALA A 60 -16.54 -14.43 13.92
C ALA A 60 -16.45 -12.97 14.40
N ARG A 61 -16.17 -12.06 13.48
CA ARG A 61 -16.08 -10.61 13.72
C ARG A 61 -16.75 -9.87 12.57
N LYS A 62 -17.48 -8.80 12.89
CA LYS A 62 -18.09 -7.95 11.85
C LYS A 62 -17.00 -7.25 11.01
N GLY A 63 -17.12 -7.38 9.70
CA GLY A 63 -16.22 -6.70 8.75
C GLY A 63 -16.34 -5.16 8.84
N ARG A 64 -15.24 -4.46 8.53
CA ARG A 64 -15.13 -3.00 8.52
C ARG A 64 -14.16 -2.56 7.41
N ARG A 65 -14.17 -1.28 7.06
CA ARG A 65 -13.17 -0.65 6.17
C ARG A 65 -12.99 -1.37 4.82
N GLY A 66 -14.09 -1.50 4.07
CA GLY A 66 -14.08 -2.13 2.74
C GLY A 66 -14.33 -3.65 2.74
N PHE A 67 -14.52 -4.26 3.92
CA PHE A 67 -15.02 -5.62 4.05
C PHE A 67 -16.45 -5.58 4.57
N SER A 68 -17.36 -6.19 3.84
CA SER A 68 -18.74 -6.44 4.25
C SER A 68 -18.88 -7.88 4.76
N GLY A 69 -19.85 -8.11 5.65
CA GLY A 69 -20.10 -9.45 6.19
C GLY A 69 -19.20 -9.85 7.36
N THR A 70 -19.15 -11.15 7.62
CA THR A 70 -18.38 -11.73 8.72
C THR A 70 -16.95 -12.05 8.28
N LEU A 71 -16.00 -11.75 9.14
CA LEU A 71 -14.59 -12.13 9.02
C LEU A 71 -14.23 -13.03 10.21
N PHE A 72 -13.32 -13.99 10.01
CA PHE A 72 -12.90 -14.91 11.06
C PHE A 72 -11.48 -14.56 11.51
N LYS A 73 -11.33 -14.09 12.75
CA LYS A 73 -10.06 -13.61 13.32
C LYS A 73 -9.80 -14.26 14.66
N THR A 74 -8.64 -14.89 14.83
CA THR A 74 -8.23 -15.43 16.13
C THR A 74 -7.95 -14.32 17.14
N ASP A 75 -8.03 -14.64 18.43
CA ASP A 75 -7.62 -13.72 19.49
C ASP A 75 -6.11 -13.43 19.42
N GLY A 76 -5.31 -14.41 18.97
CA GLY A 76 -3.89 -14.25 18.70
C GLY A 76 -3.63 -13.19 17.61
N PHE A 77 -4.38 -13.26 16.51
CA PHE A 77 -4.33 -12.25 15.47
C PHE A 77 -4.67 -10.86 16.00
N LEU A 78 -5.77 -10.72 16.73
CA LEU A 78 -6.22 -9.44 17.28
C LEU A 78 -5.26 -8.88 18.34
N LYS A 79 -4.59 -9.74 19.10
CA LYS A 79 -3.53 -9.33 20.03
C LYS A 79 -2.31 -8.77 19.30
N ALA A 80 -1.89 -9.40 18.19
CA ALA A 80 -0.78 -8.95 17.37
C ALA A 80 -1.13 -7.72 16.51
N HIS A 81 -2.40 -7.63 16.06
CA HIS A 81 -2.93 -6.60 15.19
C HIS A 81 -4.19 -5.96 15.78
N PRO A 82 -4.06 -5.02 16.75
CA PRO A 82 -5.20 -4.50 17.52
C PRO A 82 -6.23 -3.75 16.67
N PHE A 83 -5.85 -3.26 15.49
CA PHE A 83 -6.79 -2.65 14.54
C PHE A 83 -7.52 -3.67 13.66
N GLY A 84 -7.06 -4.94 13.65
CA GLY A 84 -7.68 -6.05 12.92
C GLY A 84 -7.77 -5.81 11.42
N THR A 85 -6.79 -5.14 10.82
CA THR A 85 -6.72 -4.77 9.40
C THR A 85 -5.69 -5.59 8.64
N VAL A 86 -5.70 -5.52 7.32
CA VAL A 86 -4.68 -6.07 6.42
C VAL A 86 -4.12 -4.95 5.52
N PRO A 87 -2.85 -5.03 5.09
CA PRO A 87 -1.90 -6.12 5.32
C PRO A 87 -1.49 -6.25 6.78
N ALA A 88 -1.34 -7.50 7.25
CA ALA A 88 -0.89 -7.86 8.59
C ALA A 88 0.38 -8.70 8.46
N ALA A 89 1.49 -8.20 8.99
CA ALA A 89 2.76 -8.91 8.96
C ALA A 89 3.14 -9.46 10.34
N PHE A 90 3.94 -10.51 10.33
CA PHE A 90 4.46 -11.17 11.53
C PHE A 90 5.96 -11.39 11.41
N SER A 91 6.67 -11.32 12.54
CA SER A 91 8.04 -11.82 12.65
C SER A 91 8.11 -13.31 12.26
N PRO A 92 9.28 -13.85 11.89
CA PRO A 92 9.39 -15.24 11.44
C PRO A 92 8.85 -16.28 12.44
N ASP A 93 8.90 -15.98 13.73
CA ASP A 93 8.38 -16.82 14.83
C ASP A 93 6.91 -16.53 15.19
N GLY A 94 6.28 -15.55 14.54
CA GLY A 94 4.90 -15.13 14.83
C GLY A 94 4.73 -14.30 16.10
N ALA A 95 5.81 -14.02 16.85
CA ALA A 95 5.72 -13.37 18.16
C ALA A 95 5.37 -11.88 18.09
N VAL A 96 5.80 -11.20 17.01
CA VAL A 96 5.58 -9.76 16.83
C VAL A 96 4.73 -9.50 15.60
N GLY A 97 3.57 -8.87 15.80
CA GLY A 97 2.74 -8.34 14.72
C GLY A 97 3.22 -6.96 14.27
N VAL A 98 3.31 -6.75 12.96
CA VAL A 98 3.63 -5.46 12.34
C VAL A 98 2.47 -5.06 11.43
N PHE A 99 1.88 -3.93 11.68
CA PHE A 99 0.75 -3.39 10.93
C PHE A 99 1.09 -2.01 10.35
N GLU A 100 0.24 -1.50 9.47
CA GLU A 100 0.49 -0.39 8.55
C GLU A 100 1.57 -0.69 7.49
N SER A 101 1.23 -0.48 6.22
CA SER A 101 2.10 -0.86 5.10
C SER A 101 3.49 -0.22 5.15
N ASN A 102 3.59 1.04 5.62
CA ASN A 102 4.87 1.71 5.77
C ASN A 102 5.72 1.12 6.91
N SER A 103 5.10 0.61 7.98
CA SER A 103 5.83 -0.10 9.04
C SER A 103 6.30 -1.47 8.58
N ILE A 104 5.49 -2.17 7.77
CA ILE A 104 5.87 -3.44 7.14
C ILE A 104 7.04 -3.23 6.17
N LEU A 105 6.99 -2.14 5.39
CA LEU A 105 8.08 -1.71 4.51
C LEU A 105 9.38 -1.46 5.28
N ARG A 106 9.31 -0.71 6.40
CA ARG A 106 10.47 -0.48 7.28
C ARG A 106 11.03 -1.80 7.83
N ALA A 107 10.14 -2.73 8.21
CA ALA A 107 10.56 -4.03 8.70
C ALA A 107 11.28 -4.84 7.61
N ALA A 108 10.77 -4.85 6.37
CA ALA A 108 11.42 -5.51 5.24
C ALA A 108 12.80 -4.91 4.92
N ALA A 109 12.92 -3.57 4.94
CA ALA A 109 14.20 -2.90 4.71
C ALA A 109 15.28 -3.24 5.78
N ARG A 110 14.85 -3.48 7.03
CA ARG A 110 15.74 -3.79 8.16
C ARG A 110 16.04 -5.27 8.34
N ALA A 111 15.14 -6.16 7.89
CA ALA A 111 15.23 -7.60 8.18
C ALA A 111 16.15 -8.36 7.22
N GLY A 112 16.60 -7.73 6.15
CA GLY A 112 17.41 -8.37 5.12
C GLY A 112 18.86 -8.59 5.57
N ARG A 113 19.53 -9.49 4.84
CA ARG A 113 20.96 -9.82 5.06
C ARG A 113 21.89 -8.87 4.32
N ASN A 114 21.38 -8.19 3.29
CA ASN A 114 22.17 -7.26 2.48
C ASN A 114 22.32 -5.94 3.24
N LYS A 115 23.52 -5.39 3.25
CA LYS A 115 23.72 -4.01 3.70
C LYS A 115 23.20 -3.07 2.63
N THR A 116 22.13 -2.36 2.94
CA THR A 116 21.51 -1.36 2.06
C THR A 116 21.24 -0.09 2.84
N ASN A 117 21.25 1.04 2.16
CA ASN A 117 20.91 2.35 2.73
C ASN A 117 19.41 2.67 2.55
N LEU A 118 18.57 1.67 2.25
CA LEU A 118 17.13 1.87 2.00
C LEU A 118 16.42 2.68 3.10
N TYR A 119 16.94 2.63 4.33
CA TYR A 119 16.37 3.38 5.46
C TYR A 119 17.39 4.37 6.05
N GLY A 120 18.35 4.85 5.23
CA GLY A 120 19.38 5.79 5.64
C GLY A 120 20.50 5.18 6.47
N GLU A 121 21.61 5.90 6.54
CA GLU A 121 22.82 5.46 7.27
C GLU A 121 22.82 5.89 8.74
N ASN A 122 22.00 6.88 9.08
CA ASN A 122 21.94 7.45 10.44
C ASN A 122 20.51 7.90 10.79
N GLY A 123 20.30 8.28 12.06
CA GLY A 123 18.99 8.62 12.59
C GLY A 123 18.33 9.82 11.90
N PHE A 124 19.09 10.83 11.45
CA PHE A 124 18.51 11.99 10.76
C PHE A 124 18.05 11.63 9.34
N GLN A 125 18.84 10.83 8.62
CA GLN A 125 18.43 10.32 7.30
C GLN A 125 17.19 9.42 7.43
N ALA A 126 17.15 8.52 8.41
CA ALA A 126 15.98 7.71 8.71
C ALA A 126 14.76 8.58 8.99
N SER A 127 14.89 9.64 9.81
CA SER A 127 13.80 10.58 10.09
C SER A 127 13.36 11.38 8.86
N ARG A 128 14.29 11.73 7.96
CA ARG A 128 13.95 12.36 6.68
C ARG A 128 13.12 11.43 5.80
N ILE A 129 13.48 10.15 5.73
CA ILE A 129 12.72 9.11 5.02
C ILE A 129 11.35 8.95 5.66
N ASP A 130 11.27 8.88 6.99
CA ASP A 130 10.01 8.79 7.73
C ASP A 130 9.08 9.96 7.43
N SER A 131 9.59 11.17 7.23
CA SER A 131 8.76 12.33 6.87
C SER A 131 7.99 12.12 5.57
N PHE A 132 8.60 11.49 4.55
CA PHE A 132 7.91 11.13 3.31
C PHE A 132 6.90 10.00 3.53
N LEU A 133 7.25 9.00 4.34
CA LEU A 133 6.35 7.89 4.66
C LEU A 133 5.10 8.35 5.43
N ASP A 134 5.26 9.30 6.33
CA ASP A 134 4.15 9.86 7.11
C ASP A 134 3.26 10.75 6.23
N ALA A 135 3.85 11.56 5.34
CA ALA A 135 3.09 12.31 4.33
C ALA A 135 2.32 11.39 3.38
N SER A 136 2.95 10.29 2.94
CA SER A 136 2.27 9.30 2.08
C SER A 136 1.09 8.61 2.78
N LEU A 137 1.11 8.48 4.11
CA LEU A 137 0.02 7.87 4.86
C LEU A 137 -1.27 8.67 4.77
N VAL A 138 -1.18 10.01 4.82
CA VAL A 138 -2.33 10.92 4.66
C VAL A 138 -2.90 10.78 3.24
N PHE A 139 -2.05 10.88 2.22
CA PHE A 139 -2.45 10.68 0.82
C PHE A 139 -3.11 9.31 0.60
N ALA A 140 -2.48 8.22 1.06
CA ALA A 140 -2.99 6.87 0.91
C ALA A 140 -4.33 6.65 1.65
N ARG A 141 -4.58 7.38 2.75
CA ARG A 141 -5.86 7.34 3.47
C ARG A 141 -6.97 8.00 2.65
N GLU A 142 -6.73 9.18 2.10
CA GLU A 142 -7.72 9.86 1.26
C GLU A 142 -7.97 9.09 -0.05
N ALA A 143 -6.92 8.55 -0.68
CA ALA A 143 -7.05 7.68 -1.85
C ALA A 143 -7.92 6.43 -1.55
N GLN A 144 -7.80 5.84 -0.36
CA GLN A 144 -8.65 4.72 0.04
C GLN A 144 -10.12 5.13 0.18
N VAL A 145 -10.40 6.26 0.83
CA VAL A 145 -11.78 6.76 1.00
C VAL A 145 -12.40 7.05 -0.37
N TYR A 146 -11.66 7.75 -1.23
CA TYR A 146 -12.07 8.09 -2.58
C TYR A 146 -12.38 6.84 -3.42
N LEU A 147 -11.43 5.91 -3.54
CA LEU A 147 -11.60 4.71 -4.36
C LEU A 147 -12.69 3.77 -3.86
N LEU A 148 -12.94 3.71 -2.55
CA LEU A 148 -14.04 2.90 -2.00
C LEU A 148 -15.42 3.54 -2.17
N SER A 149 -15.49 4.85 -2.42
CA SER A 149 -16.74 5.59 -2.63
C SER A 149 -17.01 5.94 -4.09
N VAL A 150 -16.17 5.54 -5.03
CA VAL A 150 -16.19 6.00 -6.42
C VAL A 150 -17.53 5.74 -7.15
N GLU A 151 -18.26 4.69 -6.79
CA GLU A 151 -19.59 4.38 -7.37
C GLU A 151 -20.70 5.32 -6.87
N SER A 152 -20.48 6.01 -5.75
CA SER A 152 -21.42 6.97 -5.14
C SER A 152 -20.61 8.09 -4.46
N LEU A 153 -19.80 8.78 -5.27
CA LEU A 153 -18.83 9.75 -4.78
C LEU A 153 -19.52 11.06 -4.39
N SER A 154 -19.26 11.54 -3.19
CA SER A 154 -19.68 12.87 -2.76
C SER A 154 -18.68 13.95 -3.20
N GLN A 155 -19.15 15.18 -3.42
CA GLN A 155 -18.28 16.33 -3.69
C GLN A 155 -17.21 16.50 -2.59
N GLU A 156 -17.59 16.32 -1.32
CA GLU A 156 -16.66 16.41 -0.18
C GLU A 156 -15.51 15.39 -0.30
N ASN A 157 -15.80 14.13 -0.63
CA ASN A 157 -14.76 13.11 -0.78
C ASN A 157 -13.88 13.37 -2.00
N TYR A 158 -14.45 13.91 -3.08
CA TYR A 158 -13.70 14.31 -4.27
C TYR A 158 -12.74 15.45 -3.95
N ASP A 159 -13.22 16.53 -3.33
CA ASP A 159 -12.43 17.72 -2.96
C ASP A 159 -11.30 17.37 -1.98
N ARG A 160 -11.59 16.50 -1.01
CA ARG A 160 -10.58 16.00 -0.06
C ARG A 160 -9.48 15.22 -0.76
N MET A 161 -9.84 14.34 -1.70
CA MET A 161 -8.85 13.59 -2.46
C MET A 161 -8.03 14.51 -3.35
N GLN A 162 -8.66 15.47 -4.04
CA GLN A 162 -7.96 16.45 -4.86
C GLN A 162 -6.96 17.26 -4.02
N ALA A 163 -7.36 17.78 -2.88
CA ALA A 163 -6.47 18.51 -1.97
C ALA A 163 -5.31 17.66 -1.46
N ALA A 164 -5.55 16.39 -1.13
CA ALA A 164 -4.50 15.46 -0.71
C ALA A 164 -3.52 15.14 -1.86
N TYR A 165 -4.03 14.98 -3.08
CA TYR A 165 -3.24 14.77 -4.30
C TYR A 165 -2.33 15.97 -4.57
N GLU A 166 -2.88 17.18 -4.63
CA GLU A 166 -2.13 18.40 -4.89
C GLU A 166 -1.06 18.65 -3.82
N PHE A 167 -1.41 18.50 -2.55
CA PHE A 167 -0.47 18.66 -1.44
C PHE A 167 0.69 17.67 -1.52
N TYR A 168 0.38 16.38 -1.68
CA TYR A 168 1.38 15.33 -1.68
C TYR A 168 2.30 15.43 -2.90
N LEU A 169 1.72 15.54 -4.10
CA LEU A 169 2.50 15.58 -5.35
C LEU A 169 3.34 16.86 -5.46
N SER A 170 2.86 18.02 -4.97
CA SER A 170 3.67 19.25 -4.92
C SER A 170 4.91 19.08 -4.04
N GLY A 171 4.78 18.37 -2.92
CA GLY A 171 5.92 18.07 -2.05
C GLY A 171 6.92 17.10 -2.69
N ILE A 172 6.42 16.06 -3.38
CA ILE A 172 7.25 15.11 -4.14
C ILE A 172 7.99 15.83 -5.29
N GLU A 173 7.26 16.62 -6.09
CA GLU A 173 7.82 17.39 -7.20
C GLU A 173 8.95 18.30 -6.73
N SER A 174 8.74 19.05 -5.64
CA SER A 174 9.75 19.92 -5.03
C SER A 174 10.96 19.15 -4.50
N ALA A 175 10.77 17.96 -3.93
CA ALA A 175 11.88 17.11 -3.48
C ALA A 175 12.77 16.67 -4.66
N LEU A 176 12.14 16.29 -5.78
CA LEU A 176 12.82 15.84 -7.00
C LEU A 176 13.46 17.01 -7.80
N GLU A 177 13.19 18.27 -7.42
CA GLU A 177 13.95 19.43 -7.92
C GLU A 177 15.33 19.55 -7.29
N VAL A 178 15.46 19.05 -6.06
CA VAL A 178 16.66 19.25 -5.24
C VAL A 178 17.58 18.04 -5.27
N SER A 179 17.02 16.82 -5.39
CA SER A 179 17.79 15.58 -5.32
C SER A 179 17.26 14.53 -6.29
N LYS A 180 18.10 13.52 -6.56
CA LYS A 180 17.78 12.45 -7.52
C LYS A 180 16.64 11.56 -7.04
N TYR A 181 16.55 11.31 -5.72
CA TYR A 181 15.50 10.54 -5.07
C TYR A 181 14.83 11.38 -3.98
N LEU A 182 13.71 10.91 -3.43
CA LEU A 182 12.90 11.72 -2.52
C LEU A 182 13.63 12.19 -1.27
N ALA A 183 14.46 11.32 -0.70
CA ALA A 183 15.15 11.63 0.56
C ALA A 183 16.62 12.04 0.39
N GLY A 184 17.14 12.10 -0.85
CA GLY A 184 18.53 12.43 -1.15
C GLY A 184 19.00 11.82 -2.47
N ASP A 185 20.28 11.44 -2.55
CA ASP A 185 20.90 10.98 -3.80
C ASP A 185 20.84 9.46 -4.01
N GLU A 186 20.33 8.73 -3.02
CA GLU A 186 20.16 7.27 -3.06
C GLU A 186 18.69 6.87 -2.96
N LEU A 187 18.32 5.77 -3.64
CA LEU A 187 16.99 5.18 -3.54
C LEU A 187 16.73 4.70 -2.10
N THR A 188 15.57 5.05 -1.58
CA THR A 188 15.12 4.71 -0.24
C THR A 188 13.72 4.11 -0.23
N ILE A 189 13.26 3.67 0.93
CA ILE A 189 11.87 3.21 1.10
C ILE A 189 10.83 4.33 0.91
N ALA A 190 11.23 5.60 0.91
CA ALA A 190 10.34 6.71 0.54
C ALA A 190 9.92 6.60 -0.93
N ASP A 191 10.86 6.31 -1.82
CA ASP A 191 10.64 6.13 -3.26
C ASP A 191 9.76 4.90 -3.55
N ILE A 192 10.02 3.80 -2.84
CA ILE A 192 9.20 2.58 -2.93
C ILE A 192 7.75 2.86 -2.51
N SER A 193 7.57 3.56 -1.40
CA SER A 193 6.24 3.94 -0.91
C SER A 193 5.52 4.83 -1.90
N PHE A 194 6.19 5.84 -2.44
CA PHE A 194 5.65 6.76 -3.43
C PHE A 194 5.09 6.02 -4.65
N VAL A 195 5.90 5.18 -5.31
CA VAL A 195 5.48 4.43 -6.50
C VAL A 195 4.24 3.57 -6.21
N CYS A 196 4.23 2.85 -5.09
CA CYS A 196 3.12 1.97 -4.74
C CYS A 196 1.84 2.74 -4.36
N ASP A 197 1.94 3.86 -3.63
CA ASP A 197 0.78 4.64 -3.19
C ASP A 197 0.15 5.41 -4.36
N VAL A 198 0.97 6.03 -5.22
CA VAL A 198 0.47 6.68 -6.44
C VAL A 198 -0.10 5.65 -7.41
N GLY A 199 0.57 4.51 -7.61
CA GLY A 199 0.05 3.40 -8.40
C GLY A 199 -1.32 2.91 -7.89
N GLN A 200 -1.52 2.85 -6.57
CA GLN A 200 -2.85 2.52 -6.02
C GLN A 200 -3.89 3.61 -6.30
N PHE A 201 -3.55 4.88 -6.15
CA PHE A 201 -4.43 6.00 -6.44
C PHE A 201 -4.85 6.03 -7.91
N LEU A 202 -3.93 5.81 -8.84
CA LEU A 202 -4.19 5.82 -10.29
C LEU A 202 -5.20 4.75 -10.75
N ARG A 203 -5.59 3.81 -9.89
CA ARG A 203 -6.71 2.89 -10.14
C ARG A 203 -8.02 3.62 -10.42
N GLU A 204 -8.15 4.89 -10.06
CA GLU A 204 -9.30 5.71 -10.44
C GLU A 204 -9.59 5.66 -11.95
N ARG A 205 -8.55 5.43 -12.78
CA ARG A 205 -8.67 5.31 -14.24
C ARG A 205 -9.57 4.16 -14.67
N PHE A 206 -9.67 3.10 -13.88
CA PHE A 206 -10.60 2.00 -14.13
C PHE A 206 -12.05 2.36 -13.82
N PHE A 207 -12.28 3.46 -13.12
CA PHE A 207 -13.61 3.96 -12.76
C PHE A 207 -14.01 5.23 -13.52
N ARG A 208 -13.32 5.54 -14.63
CA ARG A 208 -13.59 6.75 -15.43
C ARG A 208 -15.06 6.91 -15.76
N GLU A 209 -15.72 5.85 -16.27
CA GLU A 209 -17.14 5.90 -16.62
C GLU A 209 -18.05 6.17 -15.41
N ALA A 210 -17.71 5.62 -14.24
CA ALA A 210 -18.47 5.86 -13.02
C ALA A 210 -18.31 7.31 -12.52
N LEU A 211 -17.13 7.87 -12.64
CA LEU A 211 -16.85 9.28 -12.34
C LEU A 211 -17.58 10.22 -13.30
N GLU A 212 -17.47 9.99 -14.61
CA GLU A 212 -18.11 10.82 -15.64
C GLU A 212 -19.64 10.82 -15.52
N LYS A 213 -20.26 9.70 -15.15
CA LYS A 213 -21.72 9.62 -14.88
C LYS A 213 -22.15 10.48 -13.70
N GLN A 214 -21.25 10.81 -12.81
CA GLN A 214 -21.46 11.67 -11.64
C GLN A 214 -20.89 13.08 -11.84
N GLU A 215 -20.51 13.44 -13.08
CA GLU A 215 -19.92 14.72 -13.47
C GLU A 215 -18.55 15.02 -12.84
N PHE A 216 -17.84 13.97 -12.36
CA PHE A 216 -16.46 14.06 -11.90
C PHE A 216 -15.47 13.66 -13.00
N LYS A 217 -14.24 14.17 -12.88
CA LYS A 217 -13.09 13.76 -13.71
C LYS A 217 -12.09 12.98 -12.88
N PRO A 218 -11.34 12.02 -13.47
CA PRO A 218 -10.20 11.44 -12.79
C PRO A 218 -9.20 12.52 -12.39
N ILE A 219 -8.85 12.59 -11.10
CA ILE A 219 -7.96 13.62 -10.52
C ILE A 219 -6.55 13.52 -11.11
N GLY A 220 -6.02 12.30 -11.24
CA GLY A 220 -4.68 12.06 -11.80
C GLY A 220 -4.61 12.05 -13.33
N ALA A 221 -5.65 12.53 -14.05
CA ALA A 221 -5.66 12.49 -15.50
C ALA A 221 -4.53 13.31 -16.14
N THR A 222 -4.11 14.37 -15.48
CA THR A 222 -3.08 15.33 -15.93
C THR A 222 -1.78 15.23 -15.15
N LEU A 223 -1.54 14.12 -14.41
CA LEU A 223 -0.36 13.90 -13.57
C LEU A 223 0.96 14.21 -14.30
N ASN A 224 1.11 13.75 -15.53
CA ASN A 224 2.30 13.96 -16.34
C ASN A 224 2.52 15.43 -16.76
N GLN A 225 1.49 16.25 -16.73
CA GLN A 225 1.56 17.68 -17.08
C GLN A 225 1.74 18.54 -15.82
N GLU A 226 1.05 18.21 -14.75
CA GLU A 226 1.04 18.98 -13.50
C GLU A 226 2.28 18.68 -12.64
N PHE A 227 2.72 17.41 -12.62
CA PHE A 227 3.85 16.92 -11.82
C PHE A 227 4.80 16.07 -12.67
N PRO A 228 5.49 16.65 -13.65
CA PRO A 228 6.27 15.90 -14.63
C PRO A 228 7.46 15.14 -14.05
N LYS A 229 8.12 15.66 -13.00
CA LYS A 229 9.24 14.95 -12.34
C LYS A 229 8.73 13.76 -11.52
N SER A 230 7.63 13.94 -10.80
CA SER A 230 6.98 12.88 -10.05
C SER A 230 6.52 11.75 -10.98
N PHE A 231 5.92 12.11 -12.12
CA PHE A 231 5.50 11.13 -13.14
C PHE A 231 6.71 10.39 -13.72
N HIS A 232 7.77 11.12 -14.11
CA HIS A 232 8.98 10.52 -14.65
C HIS A 232 9.66 9.59 -13.64
N HIS A 233 9.81 10.03 -12.39
CA HIS A 233 10.40 9.25 -11.31
C HIS A 233 9.61 7.95 -11.04
N MET A 234 8.28 8.02 -11.02
CA MET A 234 7.41 6.86 -10.87
C MET A 234 7.60 5.87 -12.03
N THR A 235 7.63 6.36 -13.28
CA THR A 235 7.80 5.51 -14.47
C THR A 235 9.18 4.85 -14.51
N GLU A 236 10.24 5.63 -14.32
CA GLU A 236 11.63 5.13 -14.30
C GLU A 236 11.80 4.02 -13.23
N LEU A 237 11.30 4.25 -12.01
CA LEU A 237 11.39 3.25 -10.96
C LEU A 237 10.54 2.00 -11.26
N SER A 238 9.35 2.17 -11.85
CA SER A 238 8.46 1.04 -12.18
C SER A 238 9.09 0.08 -13.19
N GLU A 239 9.98 0.57 -14.07
CA GLU A 239 10.70 -0.22 -15.07
C GLU A 239 11.88 -1.01 -14.47
N ARG A 240 12.37 -0.64 -13.29
CA ARG A 240 13.48 -1.36 -12.66
C ARG A 240 13.09 -2.80 -12.32
N PRO A 241 14.01 -3.78 -12.48
CA PRO A 241 13.71 -5.19 -12.22
C PRO A 241 13.11 -5.48 -10.85
N GLU A 242 13.59 -4.78 -9.80
CA GLU A 242 13.12 -4.97 -8.42
C GLU A 242 11.67 -4.50 -8.24
N PHE A 243 11.23 -3.52 -9.01
CA PHE A 243 9.85 -3.00 -9.01
C PHE A 243 8.97 -3.77 -9.98
N SER A 244 9.39 -3.93 -11.24
CA SER A 244 8.59 -4.56 -12.31
C SER A 244 8.24 -6.00 -12.00
N LYS A 245 9.09 -6.74 -11.27
CA LYS A 245 8.81 -8.08 -10.78
C LYS A 245 7.51 -8.17 -9.97
N HIS A 246 7.17 -7.14 -9.20
CA HIS A 246 6.00 -7.11 -8.34
C HIS A 246 4.86 -6.25 -8.90
N LEU A 247 5.19 -5.15 -9.56
CA LEU A 247 4.22 -4.24 -10.16
C LEU A 247 3.72 -4.78 -11.52
N GLY A 248 4.62 -5.39 -12.31
CA GLY A 248 4.30 -6.03 -13.59
C GLY A 248 3.35 -5.22 -14.45
N ASN A 249 2.42 -5.91 -15.12
CA ASN A 249 1.42 -5.28 -15.98
C ASN A 249 0.42 -4.37 -15.25
N TYR A 250 0.48 -4.30 -13.91
CA TYR A 250 -0.40 -3.41 -13.15
C TYR A 250 -0.11 -1.94 -13.45
N MET A 251 1.18 -1.56 -13.48
CA MET A 251 1.58 -0.19 -13.81
C MET A 251 1.37 0.13 -15.28
N ASP A 252 1.61 -0.83 -16.19
CA ASP A 252 1.40 -0.64 -17.63
C ASP A 252 -0.02 -0.16 -17.94
N GLY A 253 -1.03 -0.78 -17.33
CA GLY A 253 -2.43 -0.37 -17.47
C GLY A 253 -2.78 0.99 -16.85
N LEU A 254 -1.93 1.54 -15.98
CA LEU A 254 -2.14 2.81 -15.29
C LEU A 254 -1.38 3.96 -15.93
N ILE A 255 -0.22 3.71 -16.52
CA ILE A 255 0.68 4.73 -17.06
C ILE A 255 0.41 4.98 -18.56
N LEU A 256 0.04 3.94 -19.32
CA LEU A 256 -0.13 4.00 -20.77
C LEU A 256 -1.49 4.51 -21.24
N ASN A 257 -2.45 4.76 -20.36
CA ASN A 257 -3.78 5.29 -20.65
C ASN A 257 -3.97 6.67 -20.04
#